data_77764225e2c70b2a599e283728d61e10
#
_entry.id   77764225e2c70b2a599e283728d61e10
#
_cell.length_a   1.000
_cell.length_b   1.000
_cell.length_c   1.000
_cell.angle_alpha   90.00
_cell.angle_beta   90.00
_cell.angle_gamma   90.00
#
_symmetry.space_group_name_H-M   'P 1'
#
loop_
_entity.id
_entity.type
_entity.pdbx_description
1 polymer ?
#
loop_
_entity_poly.entity_id
_entity_poly.type
_entity_poly.pdbx_seq_one_letter_code
_entity_poly.pdbx_strand_id
1 'polypeptide(L)'
;MFGALRFIATLQKLYPFWLTTETVKAKQEERFRALLAHAAQNSPYYRRKLAGLDLATCSLSDLPTLTKAEMMENYDDLVTDPRIKKADLSAFTHNLSNLGRLYLGRYGVSHTSGSQGQPALIVQDQDALALIFAVQFARATKLKRRFLPHLGRLINPARMAVMTVKPGFYPSAAAFAYRPKYLAPMFKVLRLSYSDPMETNIRKIENFRPDYITGYASALEALGREEENGRMKLRRLECLKQITNVAEPLSDTAGNWLESIFGAHVTDEYAMGECMVLTSGCIEGRGSHVNADLAILEVVDENNRPVPPGTEGSKVLVTNLYNYVQPIIRYEVDDRVTMSAAPCSCGSPLPHVAKIAGRTKDLLWIEQDGVRREVPYYVFLVPLHNVLDLAEHQIVQTGPRQFVVRLVPIKGKELDIEHIRLLMMKNVREEGLESHVDIEFQVTSAIPLGPSGKVIRVKNEYIQKKATQTEASVPEGAGI
;
A
#
# COMPACT_ATOMS: atom_id res chain seq x y z
N MET A 1 -29.83 12.78 2.24
CA MET A 1 -30.55 11.57 2.60
C MET A 1 -30.29 10.41 1.63
N PHE A 2 -30.47 10.57 0.31
CA PHE A 2 -30.20 9.51 -0.69
C PHE A 2 -28.79 8.89 -0.64
N GLY A 3 -27.73 9.69 -0.51
CA GLY A 3 -26.35 9.18 -0.44
C GLY A 3 -26.09 8.31 0.78
N ALA A 4 -26.63 8.66 1.95
CA ALA A 4 -26.49 7.87 3.16
C ALA A 4 -27.23 6.52 3.06
N LEU A 5 -28.42 6.50 2.50
CA LEU A 5 -29.17 5.26 2.26
C LEU A 5 -28.45 4.33 1.27
N ARG A 6 -27.92 4.91 0.17
CA ARG A 6 -27.12 4.16 -0.79
C ARG A 6 -25.85 3.57 -0.16
N PHE A 7 -25.18 4.35 0.70
CA PHE A 7 -24.00 3.88 1.44
C PHE A 7 -24.34 2.73 2.38
N ILE A 8 -25.44 2.83 3.13
CA ILE A 8 -25.93 1.76 4.02
C ILE A 8 -26.24 0.49 3.23
N ALA A 9 -26.90 0.60 2.09
CA ALA A 9 -27.18 -0.54 1.21
C ALA A 9 -25.88 -1.16 0.66
N THR A 10 -24.88 -0.35 0.34
CA THR A 10 -23.55 -0.82 -0.08
C THR A 10 -22.85 -1.53 1.05
N LEU A 11 -22.86 -0.98 2.27
CA LEU A 11 -22.32 -1.63 3.46
C LEU A 11 -22.92 -3.04 3.67
N GLN A 12 -24.23 -3.16 3.58
CA GLN A 12 -24.90 -4.45 3.76
C GLN A 12 -24.41 -5.51 2.78
N LYS A 13 -24.23 -5.13 1.51
CA LYS A 13 -23.73 -6.03 0.46
C LYS A 13 -22.27 -6.45 0.64
N LEU A 14 -21.48 -5.65 1.33
CA LEU A 14 -20.04 -5.89 1.55
C LEU A 14 -19.76 -6.68 2.84
N TYR A 15 -20.72 -6.86 3.70
CA TYR A 15 -20.55 -7.51 5.00
C TYR A 15 -20.10 -8.96 4.84
N PRO A 16 -19.04 -9.43 5.55
CA PRO A 16 -18.47 -10.77 5.39
C PRO A 16 -19.46 -11.92 5.68
N PHE A 17 -20.49 -11.68 6.50
CA PHE A 17 -21.47 -12.70 6.87
C PHE A 17 -22.30 -13.26 5.73
N TRP A 18 -22.46 -12.48 4.67
CA TRP A 18 -23.24 -12.85 3.50
C TRP A 18 -22.35 -13.37 2.37
N LEU A 19 -21.05 -13.43 2.62
CA LEU A 19 -20.07 -13.90 1.65
C LEU A 19 -19.75 -15.36 1.92
N THR A 20 -19.95 -16.17 0.89
CA THR A 20 -19.35 -17.51 0.77
C THR A 20 -18.32 -17.46 -0.36
N THR A 21 -17.47 -18.46 -0.45
CA THR A 21 -16.50 -18.55 -1.56
C THR A 21 -17.19 -18.50 -2.92
N GLU A 22 -18.36 -19.16 -3.04
CA GLU A 22 -19.17 -19.22 -4.26
C GLU A 22 -19.74 -17.83 -4.59
N THR A 23 -20.30 -17.14 -3.60
CA THR A 23 -20.86 -15.79 -3.81
C THR A 23 -19.80 -14.76 -4.13
N VAL A 24 -18.59 -14.89 -3.57
CA VAL A 24 -17.44 -14.03 -3.90
C VAL A 24 -17.04 -14.24 -5.36
N LYS A 25 -16.86 -15.50 -5.79
CA LYS A 25 -16.52 -15.85 -7.16
C LYS A 25 -17.56 -15.38 -8.16
N ALA A 26 -18.84 -15.61 -7.86
CA ALA A 26 -19.93 -15.17 -8.73
C ALA A 26 -19.95 -13.64 -8.90
N LYS A 27 -19.80 -12.88 -7.82
CA LYS A 27 -19.70 -11.41 -7.88
C LYS A 27 -18.44 -10.90 -8.58
N GLN A 28 -17.33 -11.59 -8.40
CA GLN A 28 -16.09 -11.26 -9.12
C GLN A 28 -16.29 -11.41 -10.61
N GLU A 29 -16.83 -12.53 -11.05
CA GLU A 29 -17.09 -12.82 -12.46
C GLU A 29 -18.10 -11.82 -13.07
N GLU A 30 -19.22 -11.58 -12.39
CA GLU A 30 -20.22 -10.58 -12.81
C GLU A 30 -19.59 -9.20 -13.06
N ARG A 31 -18.79 -8.71 -12.09
CA ARG A 31 -18.13 -7.41 -12.19
C ARG A 31 -17.03 -7.38 -13.23
N PHE A 32 -16.30 -8.49 -13.37
CA PHE A 32 -15.27 -8.62 -14.37
C PHE A 32 -15.85 -8.52 -15.79
N ARG A 33 -16.93 -9.25 -16.09
CA ARG A 33 -17.63 -9.15 -17.38
C ARG A 33 -18.20 -7.76 -17.63
N ALA A 34 -18.80 -7.16 -16.61
CA ALA A 34 -19.32 -5.79 -16.71
C ALA A 34 -18.19 -4.77 -16.97
N LEU A 35 -17.03 -4.91 -16.33
CA LEU A 35 -15.86 -4.06 -16.55
C LEU A 35 -15.33 -4.20 -17.98
N LEU A 36 -15.18 -5.43 -18.50
CA LEU A 36 -14.70 -5.68 -19.85
C LEU A 36 -15.64 -5.05 -20.90
N ALA A 37 -16.94 -5.30 -20.77
CA ALA A 37 -17.94 -4.73 -21.68
C ALA A 37 -17.92 -3.20 -21.65
N HIS A 38 -17.86 -2.61 -20.44
CA HIS A 38 -17.80 -1.15 -20.27
C HIS A 38 -16.50 -0.56 -20.86
N ALA A 39 -15.35 -1.18 -20.58
CA ALA A 39 -14.07 -0.72 -21.08
C ALA A 39 -14.01 -0.78 -22.62
N ALA A 40 -14.42 -1.89 -23.23
CA ALA A 40 -14.46 -2.03 -24.69
C ALA A 40 -15.40 -1.03 -25.36
N GLN A 41 -16.53 -0.71 -24.71
CA GLN A 41 -17.51 0.24 -25.25
C GLN A 41 -17.05 1.70 -25.12
N ASN A 42 -16.46 2.09 -23.98
CA ASN A 42 -16.29 3.50 -23.60
C ASN A 42 -14.83 3.97 -23.62
N SER A 43 -13.83 3.07 -23.70
CA SER A 43 -12.41 3.42 -23.78
C SER A 43 -11.88 3.11 -25.17
N PRO A 44 -11.42 4.11 -25.94
CA PRO A 44 -10.77 3.87 -27.24
C PRO A 44 -9.56 2.93 -27.14
N TYR A 45 -8.78 3.04 -26.06
CA TYR A 45 -7.64 2.17 -25.78
C TYR A 45 -8.09 0.70 -25.65
N TYR A 46 -9.05 0.42 -24.76
CA TYR A 46 -9.50 -0.97 -24.55
C TYR A 46 -10.28 -1.52 -25.73
N ARG A 47 -10.98 -0.70 -26.50
CA ARG A 47 -11.61 -1.12 -27.74
C ARG A 47 -10.58 -1.72 -28.72
N ARG A 48 -9.40 -1.10 -28.83
CA ARG A 48 -8.31 -1.61 -29.67
C ARG A 48 -7.65 -2.83 -29.03
N LYS A 49 -7.35 -2.74 -27.72
CA LYS A 49 -6.59 -3.75 -26.98
C LYS A 49 -7.31 -5.09 -26.85
N LEU A 50 -8.65 -5.07 -26.76
CA LEU A 50 -9.52 -6.24 -26.60
C LEU A 50 -10.16 -6.68 -27.92
N ALA A 51 -9.80 -6.07 -29.03
CA ALA A 51 -10.34 -6.43 -30.33
C ALA A 51 -10.04 -7.91 -30.67
N GLY A 52 -11.07 -8.62 -31.14
CA GLY A 52 -10.97 -10.04 -31.50
C GLY A 52 -11.17 -11.01 -30.33
N LEU A 53 -11.31 -10.54 -29.10
CA LEU A 53 -11.63 -11.39 -27.95
C LEU A 53 -13.16 -11.50 -27.76
N ASP A 54 -13.63 -12.70 -27.48
CA ASP A 54 -15.00 -12.88 -26.98
C ASP A 54 -15.06 -12.53 -25.49
N LEU A 55 -15.47 -11.31 -25.19
CA LEU A 55 -15.50 -10.75 -23.82
C LEU A 55 -16.49 -11.47 -22.89
N ALA A 56 -17.41 -12.28 -23.43
CA ALA A 56 -18.33 -13.06 -22.62
C ALA A 56 -17.69 -14.34 -22.08
N THR A 57 -16.73 -14.91 -22.81
CA THR A 57 -16.15 -16.22 -22.47
C THR A 57 -14.64 -16.21 -22.25
N CYS A 58 -13.91 -15.16 -22.69
CA CYS A 58 -12.45 -15.10 -22.54
C CYS A 58 -12.02 -15.29 -21.08
N SER A 59 -10.92 -15.99 -20.87
CA SER A 59 -10.30 -16.14 -19.56
C SER A 59 -9.49 -14.87 -19.20
N LEU A 60 -9.16 -14.71 -17.93
CA LEU A 60 -8.32 -13.60 -17.49
C LEU A 60 -6.93 -13.66 -18.15
N SER A 61 -6.38 -14.85 -18.37
CA SER A 61 -5.08 -15.07 -19.03
C SER A 61 -5.05 -14.69 -20.51
N ASP A 62 -6.21 -14.65 -21.18
CA ASP A 62 -6.29 -14.24 -22.59
C ASP A 62 -6.15 -12.72 -22.76
N LEU A 63 -6.34 -11.97 -21.66
CA LEU A 63 -6.23 -10.52 -21.68
C LEU A 63 -4.76 -10.08 -21.62
N PRO A 64 -4.39 -9.07 -22.41
CA PRO A 64 -3.06 -8.47 -22.32
C PRO A 64 -2.88 -7.75 -20.99
N THR A 65 -1.64 -7.66 -20.53
CA THR A 65 -1.28 -6.87 -19.35
C THR A 65 -1.23 -5.37 -19.67
N LEU A 66 -1.28 -4.57 -18.64
CA LEU A 66 -1.19 -3.10 -18.71
C LEU A 66 -0.01 -2.64 -17.86
N THR A 67 1.02 -2.09 -18.46
CA THR A 67 2.11 -1.46 -17.72
C THR A 67 1.78 -0.02 -17.34
N LYS A 68 2.50 0.51 -16.35
CA LYS A 68 2.38 1.93 -15.97
C LYS A 68 2.73 2.88 -17.12
N ALA A 69 3.77 2.57 -17.87
CA ALA A 69 4.20 3.37 -19.02
C ALA A 69 3.08 3.41 -20.06
N GLU A 70 2.58 2.25 -20.46
CA GLU A 70 1.49 2.12 -21.42
C GLU A 70 0.21 2.84 -20.98
N MET A 71 -0.15 2.74 -19.69
CA MET A 71 -1.29 3.47 -19.11
C MET A 71 -1.11 4.98 -19.24
N MET A 72 0.08 5.50 -18.93
CA MET A 72 0.34 6.93 -18.95
C MET A 72 0.53 7.49 -20.35
N GLU A 73 1.02 6.72 -21.29
CA GLU A 73 1.11 7.10 -22.72
C GLU A 73 -0.26 7.18 -23.36
N ASN A 74 -1.13 6.22 -23.04
CA ASN A 74 -2.48 6.13 -23.62
C ASN A 74 -3.57 6.73 -22.71
N TYR A 75 -3.22 7.58 -21.76
CA TYR A 75 -4.11 8.01 -20.69
C TYR A 75 -5.45 8.56 -21.18
N ASP A 76 -5.43 9.48 -22.14
CA ASP A 76 -6.60 10.17 -22.68
C ASP A 76 -7.58 9.22 -23.44
N ASP A 77 -7.02 8.14 -24.01
CA ASP A 77 -7.78 7.09 -24.70
C ASP A 77 -8.23 5.98 -23.72
N LEU A 78 -7.51 5.82 -22.58
CA LEU A 78 -7.78 4.78 -21.60
C LEU A 78 -8.98 5.13 -20.72
N VAL A 79 -9.13 6.39 -20.32
CA VAL A 79 -10.27 6.84 -19.52
C VAL A 79 -11.56 6.80 -20.33
N THR A 80 -12.68 6.57 -19.65
CA THR A 80 -14.00 6.37 -20.32
C THR A 80 -14.80 7.67 -20.52
N ASP A 81 -14.40 8.76 -19.86
CA ASP A 81 -14.97 10.10 -20.09
C ASP A 81 -13.99 10.93 -20.94
N PRO A 82 -14.31 11.25 -22.21
CA PRO A 82 -13.40 11.93 -23.13
C PRO A 82 -13.03 13.37 -22.70
N ARG A 83 -13.76 13.93 -21.72
CA ARG A 83 -13.46 15.25 -21.14
C ARG A 83 -12.26 15.22 -20.18
N ILE A 84 -11.88 14.04 -19.71
CA ILE A 84 -10.73 13.87 -18.83
C ILE A 84 -9.46 13.86 -19.69
N LYS A 85 -8.55 14.79 -19.41
CA LYS A 85 -7.26 14.90 -20.10
C LYS A 85 -6.10 14.82 -19.12
N LYS A 86 -5.07 14.05 -19.48
CA LYS A 86 -3.86 13.89 -18.67
C LYS A 86 -3.23 15.23 -18.31
N ALA A 87 -3.11 16.13 -19.27
CA ALA A 87 -2.54 17.46 -19.07
C ALA A 87 -3.31 18.27 -18.03
N ASP A 88 -4.67 18.26 -18.13
CA ASP A 88 -5.54 19.01 -17.21
C ASP A 88 -5.49 18.41 -15.79
N LEU A 89 -5.48 17.09 -15.67
CA LEU A 89 -5.34 16.41 -14.38
C LEU A 89 -3.97 16.71 -13.74
N SER A 90 -2.90 16.73 -14.53
CA SER A 90 -1.58 17.11 -14.06
C SER A 90 -1.58 18.54 -13.53
N ALA A 91 -2.10 19.49 -14.29
CA ALA A 91 -2.24 20.89 -13.86
C ALA A 91 -3.13 21.02 -12.60
N PHE A 92 -4.23 20.26 -12.53
CA PHE A 92 -5.13 20.24 -11.36
C PHE A 92 -4.42 19.78 -10.09
N THR A 93 -3.59 18.72 -10.16
CA THR A 93 -2.86 18.16 -9.02
C THR A 93 -1.63 18.96 -8.59
N HIS A 94 -1.06 19.80 -9.46
CA HIS A 94 0.01 20.72 -9.09
C HIS A 94 -0.46 21.82 -8.13
N ASN A 95 -1.74 22.15 -8.12
CA ASN A 95 -2.28 23.15 -7.21
C ASN A 95 -2.94 22.48 -5.99
N LEU A 96 -2.24 22.50 -4.86
CA LEU A 96 -2.72 21.90 -3.60
C LEU A 96 -4.07 22.48 -3.11
N SER A 97 -4.45 23.70 -3.53
CA SER A 97 -5.77 24.25 -3.17
C SER A 97 -6.95 23.49 -3.81
N ASN A 98 -6.66 22.67 -4.82
CA ASN A 98 -7.64 21.78 -5.45
C ASN A 98 -7.87 20.46 -4.66
N LEU A 99 -7.04 20.14 -3.68
CA LEU A 99 -7.21 18.91 -2.90
C LEU A 99 -8.57 18.92 -2.19
N GLY A 100 -9.38 17.90 -2.46
CA GLY A 100 -10.76 17.77 -1.99
C GLY A 100 -11.80 18.47 -2.87
N ARG A 101 -11.38 19.19 -3.93
CA ARG A 101 -12.28 19.68 -4.99
C ARG A 101 -12.43 18.62 -6.05
N LEU A 102 -13.66 18.38 -6.50
CA LEU A 102 -13.90 17.40 -7.55
C LEU A 102 -13.52 17.98 -8.92
N TYR A 103 -12.66 17.28 -9.64
CA TYR A 103 -12.35 17.59 -11.03
C TYR A 103 -13.61 17.40 -11.88
N LEU A 104 -13.91 18.36 -12.78
CA LEU A 104 -15.17 18.46 -13.52
C LEU A 104 -16.43 18.37 -12.63
N GLY A 105 -16.33 18.73 -11.34
CA GLY A 105 -17.42 18.63 -10.37
C GLY A 105 -17.84 17.20 -10.01
N ARG A 106 -17.13 16.16 -10.49
CA ARG A 106 -17.55 14.77 -10.42
C ARG A 106 -16.47 13.81 -9.93
N TYR A 107 -15.20 14.06 -10.24
CA TYR A 107 -14.14 13.09 -10.06
C TYR A 107 -13.17 13.47 -8.95
N GLY A 108 -12.80 12.52 -8.09
CA GLY A 108 -11.64 12.63 -7.23
C GLY A 108 -10.39 12.25 -8.01
N VAL A 109 -9.29 12.96 -7.75
CA VAL A 109 -8.02 12.77 -8.44
C VAL A 109 -6.94 12.48 -7.42
N SER A 110 -6.09 11.51 -7.72
CA SER A 110 -4.86 11.26 -6.96
C SER A 110 -3.71 10.94 -7.91
N HIS A 111 -2.50 10.96 -7.41
CA HIS A 111 -1.33 10.50 -8.15
C HIS A 111 -0.43 9.64 -7.26
N THR A 112 0.24 8.66 -7.85
CA THR A 112 1.25 7.87 -7.15
C THR A 112 2.53 8.68 -6.95
N SER A 113 3.44 8.17 -6.12
CA SER A 113 4.68 8.88 -5.75
C SER A 113 5.68 9.08 -6.88
N GLY A 114 5.53 8.35 -8.00
CA GLY A 114 6.49 8.42 -9.09
C GLY A 114 7.89 7.93 -8.76
N SER A 115 8.07 7.16 -7.70
CA SER A 115 9.37 6.64 -7.25
C SER A 115 10.14 5.85 -8.32
N GLN A 116 9.48 5.50 -9.43
CA GLN A 116 10.05 4.78 -10.57
C GLN A 116 9.82 5.54 -11.90
N GLY A 117 9.85 6.88 -11.89
CA GLY A 117 9.58 7.70 -13.06
C GLY A 117 8.36 8.60 -12.86
N GLN A 118 7.59 8.86 -13.92
CA GLN A 118 6.41 9.74 -13.83
C GLN A 118 5.36 9.17 -12.87
N PRO A 119 4.71 10.02 -12.03
CA PRO A 119 3.57 9.62 -11.22
C PRO A 119 2.42 9.08 -12.09
N ALA A 120 1.79 7.99 -11.67
CA ALA A 120 0.53 7.59 -12.28
C ALA A 120 -0.59 8.49 -11.76
N LEU A 121 -1.40 9.04 -12.68
CA LEU A 121 -2.61 9.79 -12.37
C LEU A 121 -3.77 8.82 -12.24
N ILE A 122 -4.54 8.95 -11.16
CA ILE A 122 -5.71 8.10 -10.88
C ILE A 122 -6.92 9.00 -10.74
N VAL A 123 -7.96 8.68 -11.48
CA VAL A 123 -9.25 9.36 -11.44
C VAL A 123 -10.36 8.39 -11.09
N GLN A 124 -11.25 8.79 -10.18
CA GLN A 124 -12.32 7.96 -9.64
C GLN A 124 -13.60 8.79 -9.48
N ASP A 125 -14.75 8.20 -9.74
CA ASP A 125 -16.02 8.85 -9.46
C ASP A 125 -16.41 8.76 -7.97
N GLN A 126 -17.51 9.40 -7.62
CA GLN A 126 -17.99 9.44 -6.24
C GLN A 126 -18.45 8.07 -5.72
N ASP A 127 -18.90 7.17 -6.61
CA ASP A 127 -19.31 5.83 -6.22
C ASP A 127 -18.10 4.97 -5.84
N ALA A 128 -17.02 5.03 -6.63
CA ALA A 128 -15.77 4.38 -6.33
C ALA A 128 -15.16 4.94 -5.03
N LEU A 129 -15.19 6.26 -4.82
CA LEU A 129 -14.73 6.89 -3.59
C LEU A 129 -15.55 6.47 -2.37
N ALA A 130 -16.88 6.39 -2.49
CA ALA A 130 -17.74 5.93 -1.40
C ALA A 130 -17.49 4.46 -1.04
N LEU A 131 -17.20 3.63 -2.05
CA LEU A 131 -16.91 2.22 -1.87
C LEU A 131 -15.66 1.99 -1.01
N ILE A 132 -14.61 2.80 -1.15
CA ILE A 132 -13.39 2.73 -0.33
C ILE A 132 -13.75 2.78 1.17
N PHE A 133 -14.59 3.74 1.55
CA PHE A 133 -15.04 3.86 2.95
C PHE A 133 -15.98 2.73 3.35
N ALA A 134 -16.86 2.29 2.44
CA ALA A 134 -17.77 1.19 2.72
C ALA A 134 -17.02 -0.12 3.03
N VAL A 135 -15.97 -0.43 2.27
CA VAL A 135 -15.11 -1.60 2.50
C VAL A 135 -14.41 -1.52 3.85
N GLN A 136 -13.82 -0.38 4.17
CA GLN A 136 -13.16 -0.17 5.47
C GLN A 136 -14.13 -0.39 6.63
N PHE A 137 -15.35 0.13 6.55
CA PHE A 137 -16.35 -0.09 7.57
C PHE A 137 -16.83 -1.55 7.67
N ALA A 138 -17.01 -2.21 6.52
CA ALA A 138 -17.57 -3.56 6.49
C ALA A 138 -16.57 -4.65 6.84
N ARG A 139 -15.28 -4.47 6.52
CA ARG A 139 -14.29 -5.55 6.54
C ARG A 139 -13.12 -5.32 7.51
N ALA A 140 -12.78 -4.08 7.82
CA ALA A 140 -11.63 -3.77 8.67
C ALA A 140 -11.95 -3.79 10.17
N THR A 141 -13.18 -4.11 10.59
CA THR A 141 -13.57 -4.07 12.01
C THR A 141 -14.10 -5.42 12.48
N LYS A 142 -13.73 -5.82 13.71
CA LYS A 142 -14.26 -7.03 14.40
C LYS A 142 -15.77 -6.95 14.70
N LEU A 143 -16.56 -6.23 13.94
CA LEU A 143 -17.99 -6.10 14.15
C LEU A 143 -18.71 -7.43 13.86
N LYS A 144 -18.68 -8.32 14.85
CA LYS A 144 -19.45 -9.58 14.82
C LYS A 144 -20.95 -9.28 14.72
N ARG A 145 -21.56 -9.74 13.62
CA ARG A 145 -23.00 -10.05 13.47
C ARG A 145 -24.06 -8.97 13.69
N ARG A 146 -23.77 -7.65 13.85
CA ARG A 146 -24.85 -6.67 14.05
C ARG A 146 -24.66 -5.44 13.18
N PHE A 147 -25.60 -5.22 12.28
CA PHE A 147 -25.76 -3.97 11.50
C PHE A 147 -26.06 -2.76 12.42
N LEU A 148 -26.69 -2.99 13.56
CA LEU A 148 -27.04 -1.98 14.58
C LEU A 148 -25.87 -1.13 15.11
N PRO A 149 -24.63 -1.63 15.27
CA PRO A 149 -23.52 -0.79 15.71
C PRO A 149 -23.22 0.39 14.78
N HIS A 150 -23.54 0.31 13.49
CA HIS A 150 -23.35 1.44 12.57
C HIS A 150 -24.33 2.58 12.80
N LEU A 151 -25.55 2.30 13.25
CA LEU A 151 -26.50 3.34 13.69
C LEU A 151 -26.01 4.02 14.96
N GLY A 152 -25.37 3.29 15.88
CA GLY A 152 -24.72 3.87 17.07
C GLY A 152 -23.59 4.84 16.72
N ARG A 153 -22.98 4.74 15.52
CA ARG A 153 -21.95 5.68 15.05
C ARG A 153 -22.48 7.07 14.70
N LEU A 154 -23.77 7.22 14.48
CA LEU A 154 -24.42 8.54 14.34
C LEU A 154 -24.45 9.29 15.67
N ILE A 155 -24.54 8.56 16.79
CA ILE A 155 -24.55 9.11 18.14
C ILE A 155 -23.11 9.24 18.68
N ASN A 156 -22.28 8.22 18.45
CA ASN A 156 -20.88 8.18 18.87
C ASN A 156 -19.97 7.90 17.64
N PRO A 157 -19.57 8.95 16.90
CA PRO A 157 -18.76 8.79 15.69
C PRO A 157 -17.40 8.17 16.01
N ALA A 158 -16.94 7.24 15.16
CA ALA A 158 -15.61 6.66 15.27
C ALA A 158 -14.55 7.76 15.11
N ARG A 159 -13.50 7.68 15.92
CA ARG A 159 -12.40 8.65 15.94
C ARG A 159 -11.19 8.00 15.27
N MET A 160 -10.83 8.49 14.09
CA MET A 160 -9.71 7.98 13.30
C MET A 160 -8.57 8.99 13.27
N ALA A 161 -7.39 8.60 13.73
CA ALA A 161 -6.17 9.35 13.49
C ALA A 161 -5.48 8.76 12.26
N VAL A 162 -5.15 9.60 11.30
CA VAL A 162 -4.50 9.19 10.06
C VAL A 162 -3.18 9.93 9.95
N MET A 163 -2.08 9.18 9.98
CA MET A 163 -0.74 9.71 9.82
C MET A 163 -0.31 9.60 8.37
N THR A 164 -0.06 10.74 7.74
CA THR A 164 0.45 10.86 6.36
C THR A 164 1.74 11.66 6.36
N VAL A 165 2.50 11.57 5.28
CA VAL A 165 3.79 12.30 5.22
C VAL A 165 3.57 13.79 5.05
N LYS A 166 2.82 14.18 4.00
CA LYS A 166 2.52 15.59 3.67
C LYS A 166 1.12 15.70 3.08
N PRO A 167 0.47 16.87 3.19
CA PRO A 167 -0.68 17.15 2.35
C PRO A 167 -0.33 17.01 0.87
N GLY A 168 -1.21 16.38 0.10
CA GLY A 168 -0.99 16.19 -1.34
C GLY A 168 -2.04 15.29 -1.96
N PHE A 169 -1.95 15.10 -3.26
CA PHE A 169 -2.85 14.23 -4.02
C PHE A 169 -2.45 12.75 -3.95
N TYR A 170 -1.66 12.35 -2.94
CA TYR A 170 -1.36 10.94 -2.70
C TYR A 170 -2.63 10.16 -2.35
N PRO A 171 -2.78 8.89 -2.79
CA PRO A 171 -4.04 8.15 -2.72
C PRO A 171 -4.71 8.17 -1.35
N SER A 172 -3.98 7.90 -0.27
CA SER A 172 -4.52 7.93 1.10
C SER A 172 -5.00 9.32 1.52
N ALA A 173 -4.19 10.35 1.29
CA ALA A 173 -4.54 11.74 1.64
C ALA A 173 -5.73 12.23 0.80
N ALA A 174 -5.73 11.91 -0.50
CA ALA A 174 -6.80 12.25 -1.44
C ALA A 174 -8.12 11.57 -1.06
N ALA A 175 -8.12 10.27 -0.73
CA ALA A 175 -9.32 9.56 -0.30
C ALA A 175 -10.01 10.28 0.85
N PHE A 176 -9.26 10.66 1.90
CA PHE A 176 -9.83 11.42 3.02
C PHE A 176 -10.29 12.82 2.63
N ALA A 177 -9.62 13.49 1.67
CA ALA A 177 -10.02 14.80 1.18
C ALA A 177 -11.33 14.75 0.38
N TYR A 178 -11.52 13.69 -0.42
CA TYR A 178 -12.72 13.45 -1.22
C TYR A 178 -13.82 12.68 -0.48
N ARG A 179 -13.66 12.42 0.81
CA ARG A 179 -14.65 11.71 1.62
C ARG A 179 -16.05 12.28 1.42
N PRO A 180 -17.06 11.44 1.12
CA PRO A 180 -18.43 11.89 1.00
C PRO A 180 -18.91 12.62 2.26
N LYS A 181 -19.47 13.82 2.09
CA LYS A 181 -19.88 14.69 3.22
C LYS A 181 -20.91 14.03 4.13
N TYR A 182 -21.77 13.17 3.61
CA TYR A 182 -22.79 12.45 4.41
C TYR A 182 -22.17 11.41 5.37
N LEU A 183 -20.88 11.08 5.23
CA LEU A 183 -20.17 10.22 6.18
C LEU A 183 -19.58 10.99 7.37
N ALA A 184 -19.52 12.32 7.31
CA ALA A 184 -18.93 13.13 8.37
C ALA A 184 -19.56 12.91 9.76
N PRO A 185 -20.88 12.66 9.91
CA PRO A 185 -21.46 12.33 11.20
C PRO A 185 -21.03 10.97 11.76
N MET A 186 -20.59 10.03 10.91
CA MET A 186 -20.25 8.65 11.32
C MET A 186 -18.84 8.52 11.88
N PHE A 187 -17.93 9.42 11.49
CA PHE A 187 -16.56 9.41 12.01
C PHE A 187 -15.89 10.78 11.95
N LYS A 188 -15.08 11.04 12.96
CA LYS A 188 -14.17 12.18 13.05
C LYS A 188 -12.78 11.75 12.58
N VAL A 189 -12.10 12.59 11.82
CA VAL A 189 -10.75 12.33 11.33
C VAL A 189 -9.79 13.37 11.85
N LEU A 190 -8.75 12.92 12.56
CA LEU A 190 -7.58 13.70 12.89
C LEU A 190 -6.50 13.40 11.84
N ARG A 191 -6.07 14.41 11.10
CA ARG A 191 -4.96 14.29 10.17
C ARG A 191 -3.68 14.71 10.87
N LEU A 192 -2.68 13.86 10.79
CA LEU A 192 -1.35 14.05 11.34
C LEU A 192 -0.33 14.03 10.20
N SER A 193 0.72 14.81 10.33
CA SER A 193 1.85 14.77 9.42
C SER A 193 3.06 14.16 10.11
N TYR A 194 3.68 13.17 9.47
CA TYR A 194 4.97 12.63 9.94
C TYR A 194 6.08 13.70 9.94
N SER A 195 5.93 14.74 9.11
CA SER A 195 6.87 15.88 9.07
C SER A 195 6.65 16.89 10.21
N ASP A 196 5.54 16.80 10.96
CA ASP A 196 5.35 17.63 12.14
C ASP A 196 6.23 17.14 13.31
N PRO A 197 6.64 18.01 14.25
CA PRO A 197 7.33 17.57 15.46
C PRO A 197 6.53 16.48 16.19
N MET A 198 7.18 15.40 16.60
CA MET A 198 6.56 14.22 17.23
C MET A 198 5.74 14.61 18.46
N GLU A 199 6.26 15.51 19.31
CA GLU A 199 5.54 16.03 20.49
C GLU A 199 4.20 16.68 20.12
N THR A 200 4.15 17.39 18.98
CA THR A 200 2.90 17.98 18.48
C THR A 200 1.90 16.90 18.06
N ASN A 201 2.36 15.85 17.39
CA ASN A 201 1.53 14.71 17.00
C ASN A 201 1.01 13.96 18.22
N ILE A 202 1.84 13.68 19.20
CA ILE A 202 1.46 13.04 20.47
C ILE A 202 0.34 13.81 21.15
N ARG A 203 0.53 15.12 21.37
CA ARG A 203 -0.46 15.99 21.99
C ARG A 203 -1.80 16.00 21.25
N LYS A 204 -1.76 16.05 19.91
CA LYS A 204 -2.96 15.96 19.06
C LYS A 204 -3.68 14.61 19.24
N ILE A 205 -2.93 13.50 19.26
CA ILE A 205 -3.46 12.14 19.41
C ILE A 205 -4.11 11.95 20.78
N GLU A 206 -3.42 12.30 21.85
CA GLU A 206 -3.92 12.15 23.22
C GLU A 206 -5.19 12.97 23.45
N ASN A 207 -5.24 14.22 23.00
CA ASN A 207 -6.43 15.07 23.08
C ASN A 207 -7.58 14.54 22.21
N PHE A 208 -7.26 13.96 21.06
CA PHE A 208 -8.26 13.41 20.16
C PHE A 208 -8.79 12.06 20.63
N ARG A 209 -8.02 11.25 21.37
CA ARG A 209 -8.38 9.91 21.88
C ARG A 209 -8.94 9.02 20.76
N PRO A 210 -8.15 8.62 19.77
CA PRO A 210 -8.62 7.85 18.61
C PRO A 210 -9.09 6.45 18.99
N ASP A 211 -10.15 5.95 18.33
CA ASP A 211 -10.50 4.54 18.30
C ASP A 211 -9.58 3.75 17.35
N TYR A 212 -9.12 4.42 16.28
CA TYR A 212 -8.34 3.82 15.19
C TYR A 212 -7.18 4.73 14.82
N ILE A 213 -6.01 4.15 14.60
CA ILE A 213 -4.85 4.83 14.03
C ILE A 213 -4.48 4.13 12.73
N THR A 214 -4.32 4.89 11.65
CA THR A 214 -3.83 4.39 10.37
C THR A 214 -2.58 5.16 9.98
N GLY A 215 -1.53 4.47 9.57
CA GLY A 215 -0.28 5.08 9.18
C GLY A 215 0.67 4.12 8.48
N TYR A 216 1.84 4.62 8.14
CA TYR A 216 2.95 3.83 7.61
C TYR A 216 3.66 3.10 8.76
N ALA A 217 4.26 1.94 8.49
CA ALA A 217 5.00 1.17 9.50
C ALA A 217 6.03 2.05 10.24
N SER A 218 6.81 2.84 9.49
CA SER A 218 7.80 3.77 10.06
C SER A 218 7.20 4.76 11.06
N ALA A 219 6.04 5.33 10.74
CA ALA A 219 5.35 6.29 11.61
C ALA A 219 4.73 5.62 12.84
N LEU A 220 4.15 4.44 12.65
CA LEU A 220 3.54 3.65 13.73
C LEU A 220 4.61 3.17 14.73
N GLU A 221 5.77 2.71 14.24
CA GLU A 221 6.90 2.33 15.09
C GLU A 221 7.46 3.54 15.86
N ALA A 222 7.54 4.73 15.22
CA ALA A 222 7.95 5.95 15.92
C ALA A 222 6.99 6.30 17.08
N LEU A 223 5.67 6.19 16.87
CA LEU A 223 4.67 6.35 17.93
C LEU A 223 4.81 5.27 19.02
N GLY A 224 5.07 4.02 18.63
CA GLY A 224 5.29 2.92 19.58
C GLY A 224 6.46 3.19 20.52
N ARG A 225 7.57 3.71 19.99
CA ARG A 225 8.73 4.12 20.82
C ARG A 225 8.38 5.25 21.78
N GLU A 226 7.56 6.20 21.39
CA GLU A 226 7.13 7.28 22.28
C GLU A 226 6.24 6.77 23.41
N GLU A 227 5.35 5.81 23.14
CA GLU A 227 4.55 5.14 24.17
C GLU A 227 5.40 4.31 25.12
N GLU A 228 6.34 3.50 24.58
CA GLU A 228 7.27 2.65 25.35
C GLU A 228 8.17 3.48 26.28
N ASN A 229 8.65 4.64 25.80
CA ASN A 229 9.46 5.58 26.60
C ASN A 229 8.62 6.43 27.57
N GLY A 230 7.31 6.24 27.64
CA GLY A 230 6.41 6.97 28.53
C GLY A 230 6.17 8.44 28.17
N ARG A 231 6.66 8.88 26.97
CA ARG A 231 6.37 10.24 26.46
C ARG A 231 4.99 10.36 25.84
N MET A 232 4.39 9.24 25.43
CA MET A 232 3.00 9.10 25.00
C MET A 232 2.26 8.20 26.00
N LYS A 233 0.97 8.44 26.23
CA LYS A 233 0.16 7.71 27.21
C LYS A 233 -1.14 7.18 26.64
N LEU A 234 -1.15 6.81 25.37
CA LEU A 234 -2.37 6.41 24.65
C LEU A 234 -2.95 5.10 25.18
N ARG A 235 -2.10 4.14 25.57
CA ARG A 235 -2.53 2.88 26.20
C ARG A 235 -3.35 3.11 27.46
N ARG A 236 -2.95 4.06 28.31
CA ARG A 236 -3.67 4.40 29.54
C ARG A 236 -5.05 5.01 29.30
N LEU A 237 -5.28 5.56 28.10
CA LEU A 237 -6.57 6.15 27.73
C LEU A 237 -7.60 5.09 27.33
N GLU A 238 -7.18 3.84 27.11
CA GLU A 238 -8.00 2.66 26.76
C GLU A 238 -8.99 2.89 25.62
N CYS A 239 -8.70 3.87 24.76
CA CYS A 239 -9.61 4.25 23.67
C CYS A 239 -9.28 3.55 22.36
N LEU A 240 -8.00 3.17 22.16
CA LEU A 240 -7.50 2.60 20.92
C LEU A 240 -7.96 1.14 20.76
N LYS A 241 -8.58 0.84 19.62
CA LYS A 241 -9.12 -0.49 19.29
C LYS A 241 -8.29 -1.21 18.26
N GLN A 242 -7.73 -0.44 17.31
CA GLN A 242 -6.98 -1.01 16.19
C GLN A 242 -5.98 -0.01 15.64
N ILE A 243 -4.84 -0.54 15.21
CA ILE A 243 -3.82 0.14 14.43
C ILE A 243 -3.79 -0.52 13.05
N THR A 244 -3.78 0.28 11.99
CA THR A 244 -3.71 -0.24 10.62
C THR A 244 -2.46 0.28 9.94
N ASN A 245 -1.57 -0.63 9.56
CA ASN A 245 -0.46 -0.32 8.69
C ASN A 245 -0.92 -0.27 7.24
N VAL A 246 -0.41 0.69 6.48
CA VAL A 246 -0.65 0.83 5.05
C VAL A 246 0.62 1.24 4.31
N ALA A 247 0.78 0.79 3.08
CA ALA A 247 1.74 1.30 2.10
C ALA A 247 3.25 1.16 2.43
N GLU A 248 3.61 0.54 3.54
CA GLU A 248 4.98 0.10 3.88
C GLU A 248 4.90 -1.33 4.41
N PRO A 249 5.91 -2.20 4.14
CA PRO A 249 5.95 -3.52 4.74
C PRO A 249 6.02 -3.43 6.27
N LEU A 250 5.23 -4.24 6.97
CA LEU A 250 5.28 -4.39 8.42
C LEU A 250 5.70 -5.83 8.74
N SER A 251 6.82 -6.00 9.46
CA SER A 251 7.24 -7.32 9.90
C SER A 251 6.34 -7.84 11.04
N ASP A 252 6.22 -9.16 11.15
CA ASP A 252 5.45 -9.78 12.24
C ASP A 252 5.99 -9.37 13.61
N THR A 253 7.32 -9.26 13.75
CA THR A 253 7.98 -8.79 14.98
C THR A 253 7.55 -7.37 15.34
N ALA A 254 7.59 -6.44 14.39
CA ALA A 254 7.17 -5.06 14.61
C ALA A 254 5.67 -4.97 14.91
N GLY A 255 4.85 -5.75 14.20
CA GLY A 255 3.41 -5.81 14.46
C GLY A 255 3.09 -6.33 15.85
N ASN A 256 3.75 -7.42 16.31
CA ASN A 256 3.57 -7.98 17.65
C ASN A 256 4.05 -7.00 18.74
N TRP A 257 5.17 -6.32 18.49
CA TRP A 257 5.66 -5.27 19.40
C TRP A 257 4.66 -4.13 19.53
N LEU A 258 4.13 -3.59 18.42
CA LEU A 258 3.12 -2.53 18.46
C LEU A 258 1.85 -2.98 19.21
N GLU A 259 1.38 -4.22 19.01
CA GLU A 259 0.25 -4.78 19.78
C GLU A 259 0.54 -4.80 21.27
N SER A 260 1.75 -5.23 21.67
CA SER A 260 2.15 -5.29 23.09
C SER A 260 2.22 -3.91 23.73
N ILE A 261 2.72 -2.91 23.00
CA ILE A 261 2.87 -1.54 23.48
C ILE A 261 1.52 -0.84 23.62
N PHE A 262 0.69 -0.88 22.59
CA PHE A 262 -0.59 -0.15 22.57
C PHE A 262 -1.76 -0.91 23.17
N GLY A 263 -1.67 -2.23 23.32
CA GLY A 263 -2.79 -3.07 23.73
C GLY A 263 -3.94 -3.11 22.72
N ALA A 264 -3.66 -2.81 21.46
CA ALA A 264 -4.63 -2.74 20.37
C ALA A 264 -4.20 -3.67 19.23
N HIS A 265 -5.18 -4.24 18.51
CA HIS A 265 -4.89 -5.11 17.38
C HIS A 265 -4.23 -4.35 16.23
N VAL A 266 -3.18 -4.94 15.64
CA VAL A 266 -2.45 -4.37 14.49
C VAL A 266 -2.78 -5.16 13.24
N THR A 267 -3.31 -4.45 12.23
CA THR A 267 -3.61 -5.01 10.91
C THR A 267 -2.67 -4.44 9.85
N ASP A 268 -2.44 -5.21 8.80
CA ASP A 268 -1.65 -4.81 7.65
C ASP A 268 -2.52 -4.83 6.39
N GLU A 269 -2.60 -3.72 5.65
CA GLU A 269 -3.40 -3.60 4.45
C GLU A 269 -2.53 -3.39 3.22
N TYR A 270 -2.69 -4.26 2.24
CA TYR A 270 -2.07 -4.12 0.93
C TYR A 270 -3.01 -3.37 0.00
N ALA A 271 -2.64 -2.14 -0.31
CA ALA A 271 -3.40 -1.26 -1.19
C ALA A 271 -2.45 -0.40 -2.05
N MET A 272 -2.94 0.00 -3.20
CA MET A 272 -2.22 0.88 -4.12
C MET A 272 -3.15 1.95 -4.68
N GLY A 273 -2.58 3.01 -5.26
CA GLY A 273 -3.38 4.10 -5.84
C GLY A 273 -4.35 3.62 -6.90
N GLU A 274 -3.91 2.66 -7.68
CA GLU A 274 -4.66 2.02 -8.78
C GLU A 274 -5.82 1.13 -8.28
N CYS A 275 -5.71 0.61 -7.04
CA CYS A 275 -6.75 -0.20 -6.41
C CYS A 275 -6.70 -0.06 -4.88
N MET A 276 -7.38 0.95 -4.34
CA MET A 276 -7.34 1.27 -2.91
C MET A 276 -8.09 0.29 -2.00
N VAL A 277 -8.95 -0.54 -2.57
CA VAL A 277 -9.68 -1.58 -1.83
C VAL A 277 -9.17 -2.98 -2.16
N LEU A 278 -7.92 -3.11 -2.56
CA LEU A 278 -7.36 -4.39 -2.98
C LEU A 278 -7.44 -5.43 -1.87
N THR A 279 -7.02 -5.09 -0.66
CA THR A 279 -7.15 -5.96 0.51
C THR A 279 -7.77 -5.26 1.71
N SER A 280 -8.15 -6.05 2.70
CA SER A 280 -8.51 -5.60 4.06
C SER A 280 -7.71 -6.43 5.05
N GLY A 281 -7.14 -5.79 6.08
CA GLY A 281 -6.32 -6.47 7.07
C GLY A 281 -7.09 -7.57 7.80
N CYS A 282 -6.43 -8.67 8.13
CA CYS A 282 -7.03 -9.76 8.89
C CYS A 282 -7.31 -9.31 10.33
N ILE A 283 -8.54 -9.51 10.79
CA ILE A 283 -8.99 -9.06 12.12
C ILE A 283 -8.58 -10.00 13.28
N GLU A 284 -8.06 -11.18 12.99
CA GLU A 284 -7.68 -12.19 14.00
C GLU A 284 -6.24 -12.69 13.85
N GLY A 285 -5.55 -12.32 12.77
CA GLY A 285 -4.18 -12.77 12.48
C GLY A 285 -3.36 -11.75 11.72
N ARG A 286 -2.23 -12.18 11.19
CA ARG A 286 -1.39 -11.37 10.32
C ARG A 286 -1.81 -11.50 8.85
N GLY A 287 -1.31 -10.61 8.02
CA GLY A 287 -1.66 -10.56 6.60
C GLY A 287 -2.99 -9.86 6.34
N SER A 288 -3.47 -10.03 5.13
CA SER A 288 -4.69 -9.35 4.67
C SER A 288 -5.52 -10.22 3.73
N HIS A 289 -6.80 -9.92 3.62
CA HIS A 289 -7.72 -10.62 2.73
C HIS A 289 -7.97 -9.83 1.46
N VAL A 290 -7.78 -10.45 0.30
CA VAL A 290 -8.12 -9.84 -0.99
C VAL A 290 -9.63 -9.61 -1.04
N ASN A 291 -10.06 -8.40 -1.33
CA ASN A 291 -11.46 -8.07 -1.58
C ASN A 291 -11.88 -8.59 -2.96
N ALA A 292 -11.88 -9.93 -3.12
CA ALA A 292 -11.96 -10.61 -4.40
C ALA A 292 -13.26 -10.37 -5.17
N ASP A 293 -14.31 -9.91 -4.51
CA ASP A 293 -15.51 -9.43 -5.17
C ASP A 293 -15.37 -8.00 -5.74
N LEU A 294 -14.27 -7.29 -5.45
CA LEU A 294 -14.01 -5.91 -5.88
C LEU A 294 -12.71 -5.75 -6.67
N ALA A 295 -11.83 -6.74 -6.60
CA ALA A 295 -10.54 -6.73 -7.27
C ALA A 295 -10.11 -8.15 -7.63
N ILE A 296 -9.32 -8.30 -8.68
CA ILE A 296 -8.61 -9.55 -8.97
C ILE A 296 -7.13 -9.29 -8.71
N LEU A 297 -6.52 -10.14 -7.90
CA LEU A 297 -5.09 -10.17 -7.64
C LEU A 297 -4.53 -11.48 -8.19
N GLU A 298 -3.74 -11.39 -9.26
CA GLU A 298 -2.98 -12.52 -9.82
C GLU A 298 -1.55 -12.42 -9.27
N VAL A 299 -1.09 -13.46 -8.60
CA VAL A 299 0.33 -13.60 -8.22
C VAL A 299 1.00 -14.43 -9.30
N VAL A 300 2.01 -13.86 -9.98
CA VAL A 300 2.57 -14.43 -11.21
C VAL A 300 4.10 -14.51 -11.17
N ASP A 301 4.64 -15.37 -12.06
CA ASP A 301 6.07 -15.41 -12.37
C ASP A 301 6.49 -14.25 -13.30
N GLU A 302 7.74 -14.23 -13.72
CA GLU A 302 8.29 -13.23 -14.65
C GLU A 302 7.58 -13.21 -16.01
N ASN A 303 6.99 -14.34 -16.41
CA ASN A 303 6.31 -14.54 -17.69
C ASN A 303 4.79 -14.35 -17.61
N ASN A 304 4.29 -13.73 -16.54
CA ASN A 304 2.86 -13.52 -16.27
C ASN A 304 2.05 -14.82 -16.11
N ARG A 305 2.68 -15.94 -15.70
CA ARG A 305 2.01 -17.18 -15.41
C ARG A 305 1.67 -17.26 -13.92
N PRO A 306 0.43 -17.63 -13.55
CA PRO A 306 0.06 -17.78 -12.16
C PRO A 306 0.96 -18.77 -11.41
N VAL A 307 1.38 -18.39 -10.19
CA VAL A 307 2.10 -19.31 -9.28
C VAL A 307 1.13 -19.94 -8.28
N PRO A 308 1.40 -21.18 -7.81
CA PRO A 308 0.56 -21.83 -6.81
C PRO A 308 0.52 -21.06 -5.48
N PRO A 309 -0.59 -21.10 -4.72
CA PRO A 309 -0.62 -20.59 -3.35
C PRO A 309 0.51 -21.22 -2.50
N GLY A 310 1.11 -20.42 -1.63
CA GLY A 310 2.30 -20.79 -0.86
C GLY A 310 3.62 -20.49 -1.56
N THR A 311 3.59 -20.18 -2.86
CA THR A 311 4.76 -19.78 -3.63
C THR A 311 4.79 -18.27 -3.79
N GLU A 312 5.97 -17.66 -3.60
CA GLU A 312 6.16 -16.24 -3.81
C GLU A 312 6.22 -15.93 -5.32
N GLY A 313 5.39 -14.98 -5.78
CA GLY A 313 5.42 -14.50 -7.16
C GLY A 313 6.51 -13.45 -7.38
N SER A 314 6.95 -13.32 -8.63
CA SER A 314 7.91 -12.29 -9.05
C SER A 314 7.28 -10.91 -9.14
N LYS A 315 5.98 -10.86 -9.44
CA LYS A 315 5.15 -9.65 -9.53
C LYS A 315 3.67 -10.01 -9.37
N VAL A 316 2.83 -9.00 -9.32
CA VAL A 316 1.38 -9.17 -9.32
C VAL A 316 0.73 -8.44 -10.48
N LEU A 317 -0.43 -8.96 -10.94
CA LEU A 317 -1.31 -8.28 -11.87
C LEU A 317 -2.61 -7.93 -11.13
N VAL A 318 -3.03 -6.69 -11.24
CA VAL A 318 -4.22 -6.19 -10.52
C VAL A 318 -5.28 -5.74 -11.51
N THR A 319 -6.51 -6.27 -11.34
CA THR A 319 -7.70 -5.79 -12.03
C THR A 319 -8.64 -5.14 -11.03
N ASN A 320 -8.95 -3.86 -11.24
CA ASN A 320 -9.84 -3.07 -10.40
C ASN A 320 -11.28 -3.18 -10.92
N LEU A 321 -12.16 -3.87 -10.18
CA LEU A 321 -13.53 -4.19 -10.61
C LEU A 321 -14.57 -3.11 -10.25
N TYR A 322 -14.16 -1.96 -9.72
CA TYR A 322 -15.09 -0.93 -9.25
C TYR A 322 -14.86 0.46 -9.86
N ASN A 323 -13.73 0.71 -10.47
CA ASN A 323 -13.43 1.99 -11.10
C ASN A 323 -13.68 1.93 -12.61
N TYR A 324 -14.87 2.33 -13.03
CA TYR A 324 -15.26 2.33 -14.42
C TYR A 324 -14.79 3.56 -15.20
N VAL A 325 -14.37 4.62 -14.51
CA VAL A 325 -13.90 5.86 -15.15
C VAL A 325 -12.49 5.68 -15.74
N GLN A 326 -11.65 4.97 -15.01
CA GLN A 326 -10.32 4.58 -15.45
C GLN A 326 -10.20 3.06 -15.27
N PRO A 327 -10.61 2.26 -16.24
CA PRO A 327 -10.49 0.82 -16.17
C PRO A 327 -9.03 0.42 -16.03
N ILE A 328 -8.74 -0.40 -15.05
CA ILE A 328 -7.41 -0.95 -14.77
C ILE A 328 -7.54 -2.46 -14.80
N ILE A 329 -7.04 -3.07 -15.87
CA ILE A 329 -7.18 -4.50 -16.17
C ILE A 329 -5.81 -5.10 -16.32
N ARG A 330 -5.47 -6.11 -15.50
CA ARG A 330 -4.19 -6.81 -15.43
C ARG A 330 -2.98 -5.85 -15.36
N TYR A 331 -3.08 -4.85 -14.49
CA TYR A 331 -2.03 -3.84 -14.29
C TYR A 331 -0.83 -4.46 -13.56
N GLU A 332 0.35 -4.32 -14.16
CA GLU A 332 1.59 -4.88 -13.63
C GLU A 332 2.13 -4.06 -12.46
N VAL A 333 2.43 -4.76 -11.36
CA VAL A 333 3.05 -4.18 -10.16
C VAL A 333 4.20 -5.08 -9.74
N ASP A 334 5.37 -4.48 -9.56
CA ASP A 334 6.62 -5.19 -9.22
C ASP A 334 6.67 -5.68 -7.74
N ASP A 335 5.52 -5.85 -7.08
CA ASP A 335 5.44 -6.30 -5.70
C ASP A 335 5.46 -7.84 -5.64
N ARG A 336 6.32 -8.39 -4.77
CA ARG A 336 6.41 -9.83 -4.52
C ARG A 336 5.43 -10.22 -3.41
N VAL A 337 4.51 -11.07 -3.74
CA VAL A 337 3.41 -11.47 -2.88
C VAL A 337 3.34 -12.99 -2.78
N THR A 338 2.99 -13.50 -1.60
CA THR A 338 2.67 -14.91 -1.38
C THR A 338 1.23 -15.04 -0.90
N MET A 339 0.41 -15.76 -1.66
CA MET A 339 -0.93 -16.14 -1.22
C MET A 339 -0.85 -17.31 -0.25
N SER A 340 -1.71 -17.32 0.77
CA SER A 340 -1.80 -18.46 1.70
C SER A 340 -2.29 -19.72 0.97
N ALA A 341 -1.62 -20.84 1.22
CA ALA A 341 -2.06 -22.15 0.74
C ALA A 341 -3.23 -22.73 1.54
N ALA A 342 -3.43 -22.25 2.77
CA ALA A 342 -4.50 -22.70 3.67
C ALA A 342 -5.53 -21.58 3.90
N PRO A 343 -6.79 -21.92 4.20
CA PRO A 343 -7.78 -20.97 4.66
C PRO A 343 -7.31 -20.24 5.93
N CYS A 344 -7.67 -18.95 6.05
CA CYS A 344 -7.34 -18.20 7.26
C CYS A 344 -8.17 -18.68 8.45
N SER A 345 -7.52 -18.74 9.64
CA SER A 345 -8.18 -19.12 10.91
C SER A 345 -9.32 -18.19 11.32
N CYS A 346 -9.36 -16.96 10.78
CA CYS A 346 -10.47 -16.03 11.03
C CYS A 346 -11.81 -16.46 10.40
N GLY A 347 -11.81 -17.49 9.54
CA GLY A 347 -12.99 -18.01 8.85
C GLY A 347 -13.51 -17.16 7.70
N SER A 348 -12.74 -16.16 7.25
CA SER A 348 -13.09 -15.35 6.07
C SER A 348 -13.06 -16.19 4.80
N PRO A 349 -14.09 -16.09 3.91
CA PRO A 349 -14.08 -16.79 2.63
C PRO A 349 -13.20 -16.06 1.57
N LEU A 350 -12.65 -14.90 1.91
CA LEU A 350 -11.81 -14.11 1.01
C LEU A 350 -10.39 -14.68 0.97
N PRO A 351 -9.73 -14.72 -0.21
CA PRO A 351 -8.35 -15.18 -0.34
C PRO A 351 -7.41 -14.41 0.58
N HIS A 352 -6.43 -15.10 1.16
CA HIS A 352 -5.53 -14.52 2.16
C HIS A 352 -4.14 -14.29 1.57
N VAL A 353 -3.64 -13.06 1.68
CA VAL A 353 -2.25 -12.67 1.41
C VAL A 353 -1.46 -12.95 2.67
N ALA A 354 -0.58 -13.94 2.62
CA ALA A 354 0.23 -14.35 3.76
C ALA A 354 1.46 -13.44 3.95
N LYS A 355 2.06 -12.98 2.85
CA LYS A 355 3.29 -12.18 2.90
C LYS A 355 3.38 -11.22 1.71
N ILE A 356 3.91 -10.03 1.98
CA ILE A 356 4.35 -9.06 0.98
C ILE A 356 5.83 -8.81 1.24
N ALA A 357 6.68 -9.30 0.33
CA ALA A 357 8.13 -9.21 0.49
C ALA A 357 8.71 -7.85 0.06
N GLY A 358 7.87 -6.98 -0.53
CA GLY A 358 8.30 -5.70 -1.09
C GLY A 358 8.48 -5.77 -2.60
N ARG A 359 9.14 -4.78 -3.18
CA ARG A 359 9.30 -4.65 -4.63
C ARG A 359 10.56 -5.33 -5.12
N THR A 360 10.47 -6.01 -6.25
CA THR A 360 11.61 -6.66 -6.91
C THR A 360 12.79 -5.71 -7.13
N LYS A 361 12.54 -4.44 -7.43
CA LYS A 361 13.58 -3.42 -7.65
C LYS A 361 14.26 -2.89 -6.37
N ASP A 362 13.63 -3.11 -5.22
CA ASP A 362 14.15 -2.68 -3.91
C ASP A 362 14.84 -3.85 -3.18
N LEU A 363 14.96 -5.03 -3.82
CA LEU A 363 15.62 -6.19 -3.26
C LEU A 363 17.14 -5.99 -3.24
N LEU A 364 17.75 -6.47 -2.17
CA LEU A 364 19.19 -6.55 -2.03
C LEU A 364 19.69 -7.88 -2.60
N TRP A 365 20.78 -7.84 -3.34
CA TRP A 365 21.33 -9.02 -4.00
C TRP A 365 22.83 -9.12 -3.77
N ILE A 366 23.31 -10.34 -3.66
CA ILE A 366 24.74 -10.66 -3.78
C ILE A 366 24.96 -11.57 -4.97
N GLU A 367 26.19 -11.60 -5.44
CA GLU A 367 26.65 -12.60 -6.40
C GLU A 367 27.45 -13.65 -5.64
N GLN A 368 26.97 -14.89 -5.67
CA GLN A 368 27.63 -16.04 -5.06
C GLN A 368 27.77 -17.12 -6.12
N ASP A 369 29.01 -17.51 -6.41
CA ASP A 369 29.36 -18.55 -7.42
C ASP A 369 28.76 -18.29 -8.81
N GLY A 370 28.71 -17.01 -9.22
CA GLY A 370 28.13 -16.58 -10.50
C GLY A 370 26.59 -16.57 -10.53
N VAL A 371 25.96 -16.88 -9.41
CA VAL A 371 24.48 -16.86 -9.28
C VAL A 371 24.06 -15.68 -8.42
N ARG A 372 23.04 -14.96 -8.86
CA ARG A 372 22.37 -13.94 -8.05
C ARG A 372 21.59 -14.58 -6.93
N ARG A 373 21.93 -14.22 -5.68
CA ARG A 373 21.20 -14.63 -4.48
C ARG A 373 20.61 -13.38 -3.81
N GLU A 374 19.33 -13.45 -3.49
CA GLU A 374 18.68 -12.41 -2.70
C GLU A 374 19.23 -12.39 -1.27
N VAL A 375 19.52 -11.18 -0.75
CA VAL A 375 19.81 -10.98 0.65
C VAL A 375 18.53 -10.51 1.33
N PRO A 376 17.95 -11.32 2.21
CA PRO A 376 16.77 -10.91 2.93
C PRO A 376 17.07 -9.65 3.75
N TYR A 377 16.25 -8.63 3.60
CA TYR A 377 16.46 -7.34 4.26
C TYR A 377 16.47 -7.44 5.79
N TYR A 378 15.83 -8.46 6.37
CA TYR A 378 15.83 -8.70 7.81
C TYR A 378 17.23 -8.95 8.36
N VAL A 379 18.18 -9.42 7.55
CA VAL A 379 19.59 -9.61 7.93
C VAL A 379 20.17 -8.31 8.48
N PHE A 380 19.81 -7.19 7.86
CA PHE A 380 20.26 -5.86 8.28
C PHE A 380 19.30 -5.21 9.28
N LEU A 381 17.99 -5.53 9.24
CA LEU A 381 16.97 -4.85 10.05
C LEU A 381 16.88 -5.37 11.48
N VAL A 382 16.90 -6.70 11.65
CA VAL A 382 16.73 -7.32 12.98
C VAL A 382 17.72 -6.79 14.02
N PRO A 383 19.02 -6.62 13.70
CA PRO A 383 19.96 -6.01 14.62
C PRO A 383 19.60 -4.59 15.05
N LEU A 384 19.01 -3.81 14.13
CA LEU A 384 18.66 -2.41 14.36
C LEU A 384 17.42 -2.23 15.24
N HIS A 385 16.53 -3.23 15.30
CA HIS A 385 15.33 -3.18 16.16
C HIS A 385 15.68 -3.10 17.66
N ASN A 386 16.84 -3.59 18.06
CA ASN A 386 17.26 -3.61 19.46
C ASN A 386 18.14 -2.39 19.85
N VAL A 387 18.33 -1.45 18.93
CA VAL A 387 19.13 -0.24 19.19
C VAL A 387 18.22 0.87 19.72
N LEU A 388 18.20 1.05 21.04
CA LEU A 388 17.29 1.96 21.75
C LEU A 388 17.44 3.43 21.33
N ASP A 389 18.66 3.88 21.01
CA ASP A 389 18.96 5.27 20.67
C ASP A 389 18.88 5.58 19.17
N LEU A 390 18.41 4.63 18.36
CA LEU A 390 18.22 4.78 16.91
C LEU A 390 16.82 5.33 16.59
N ALA A 391 16.75 6.48 15.93
CA ALA A 391 15.50 7.08 15.47
C ALA A 391 15.05 6.52 14.12
N GLU A 392 15.98 6.50 13.13
CA GLU A 392 15.71 6.04 11.76
C GLU A 392 16.92 5.33 11.18
N HIS A 393 16.67 4.51 10.15
CA HIS A 393 17.73 3.81 9.42
C HIS A 393 17.39 3.63 7.95
N GLN A 394 18.41 3.42 7.11
CA GLN A 394 18.26 3.06 5.71
C GLN A 394 19.39 2.12 5.31
N ILE A 395 19.06 1.06 4.59
CA ILE A 395 20.01 0.13 3.96
C ILE A 395 20.06 0.47 2.47
N VAL A 396 21.24 0.76 1.95
CA VAL A 396 21.48 1.08 0.55
C VAL A 396 22.49 0.13 -0.04
N GLN A 397 22.10 -0.63 -1.03
CA GLN A 397 23.06 -1.38 -1.84
C GLN A 397 23.64 -0.47 -2.93
N THR A 398 24.95 -0.24 -2.90
CA THR A 398 25.66 0.63 -3.83
C THR A 398 26.49 -0.12 -4.87
N GLY A 399 26.74 -1.40 -4.62
CA GLY A 399 27.50 -2.29 -5.51
C GLY A 399 27.14 -3.77 -5.28
N PRO A 400 27.77 -4.71 -6.02
CA PRO A 400 27.43 -6.12 -5.94
C PRO A 400 27.66 -6.72 -4.55
N ARG A 401 28.54 -6.13 -3.73
CA ARG A 401 28.87 -6.54 -2.36
C ARG A 401 28.77 -5.38 -1.37
N GLN A 402 28.65 -4.15 -1.84
CA GLN A 402 28.72 -2.95 -1.03
C GLN A 402 27.35 -2.53 -0.53
N PHE A 403 27.24 -2.39 0.79
CA PHE A 403 26.04 -1.97 1.49
C PHE A 403 26.36 -0.80 2.42
N VAL A 404 25.56 0.24 2.38
CA VAL A 404 25.63 1.38 3.28
C VAL A 404 24.45 1.33 4.22
N VAL A 405 24.73 1.28 5.52
CA VAL A 405 23.73 1.36 6.59
C VAL A 405 23.76 2.77 7.16
N ARG A 406 22.77 3.57 6.79
CA ARG A 406 22.58 4.92 7.31
C ARG A 406 21.77 4.87 8.59
N LEU A 407 22.25 5.54 9.63
CA LEU A 407 21.69 5.53 10.98
C LEU A 407 21.44 6.97 11.43
N VAL A 408 20.24 7.24 11.92
CA VAL A 408 19.87 8.53 12.51
C VAL A 408 19.67 8.32 14.01
N PRO A 409 20.51 8.90 14.87
CA PRO A 409 20.31 8.81 16.31
C PRO A 409 19.09 9.61 16.77
N ILE A 410 18.51 9.22 17.90
CA ILE A 410 17.56 10.06 18.63
C ILE A 410 18.26 11.36 19.01
N LYS A 411 17.57 12.49 18.91
CA LYS A 411 18.15 13.81 19.20
C LYS A 411 18.80 13.86 20.57
N GLY A 412 20.09 14.20 20.59
CA GLY A 412 20.89 14.28 21.82
C GLY A 412 21.42 12.93 22.32
N LYS A 413 21.29 11.87 21.52
CA LYS A 413 21.85 10.55 21.79
C LYS A 413 22.99 10.23 20.83
N GLU A 414 23.90 9.38 21.26
CA GLU A 414 24.98 8.83 20.45
C GLU A 414 24.74 7.33 20.23
N LEU A 415 25.11 6.83 19.05
CA LEU A 415 24.98 5.41 18.71
C LEU A 415 26.31 4.71 18.93
N ASP A 416 26.28 3.58 19.60
CA ASP A 416 27.42 2.66 19.67
C ASP A 416 27.49 1.87 18.34
N ILE A 417 28.25 2.42 17.39
CA ILE A 417 28.37 1.86 16.04
C ILE A 417 29.07 0.49 16.07
N GLU A 418 30.03 0.28 16.98
CA GLU A 418 30.70 -1.00 17.08
C GLU A 418 29.77 -2.09 17.61
N HIS A 419 28.93 -1.78 18.57
CA HIS A 419 27.91 -2.69 19.04
C HIS A 419 26.90 -3.03 17.94
N ILE A 420 26.42 -2.03 17.18
CA ILE A 420 25.53 -2.25 16.04
C ILE A 420 26.20 -3.11 14.98
N ARG A 421 27.46 -2.86 14.67
CA ARG A 421 28.27 -3.67 13.75
C ARG A 421 28.33 -5.13 14.19
N LEU A 422 28.63 -5.38 15.46
CA LEU A 422 28.72 -6.74 16.02
C LEU A 422 27.40 -7.49 15.88
N LEU A 423 26.28 -6.84 16.21
CA LEU A 423 24.94 -7.41 16.06
C LEU A 423 24.63 -7.74 14.59
N MET A 424 24.94 -6.83 13.68
CA MET A 424 24.68 -7.00 12.27
C MET A 424 25.54 -8.09 11.64
N MET A 425 26.83 -8.10 11.95
CA MET A 425 27.76 -9.13 11.46
C MET A 425 27.44 -10.52 12.01
N LYS A 426 26.82 -10.60 13.20
CA LYS A 426 26.30 -11.88 13.72
C LYS A 426 25.20 -12.43 12.79
N ASN A 427 24.20 -11.65 12.43
CA ASN A 427 23.14 -12.08 11.51
C ASN A 427 23.68 -12.39 10.12
N VAL A 428 24.59 -11.57 9.60
CA VAL A 428 25.28 -11.80 8.32
C VAL A 428 25.97 -13.16 8.30
N ARG A 429 26.63 -13.53 9.40
CA ARG A 429 27.32 -14.81 9.56
C ARG A 429 26.34 -15.98 9.65
N GLU A 430 25.28 -15.81 10.42
CA GLU A 430 24.22 -16.83 10.56
C GLU A 430 23.57 -17.19 9.21
N GLU A 431 23.49 -16.21 8.29
CA GLU A 431 23.00 -16.40 6.92
C GLU A 431 24.06 -16.83 5.91
N GLY A 432 25.32 -17.01 6.34
CA GLY A 432 26.43 -17.43 5.48
C GLY A 432 26.85 -16.35 4.47
N LEU A 433 26.66 -15.09 4.78
CA LEU A 433 26.88 -13.95 3.88
C LEU A 433 28.18 -13.19 4.16
N GLU A 434 28.95 -13.57 5.18
CA GLU A 434 30.11 -12.81 5.70
C GLU A 434 31.17 -12.49 4.61
N SER A 435 31.42 -13.44 3.70
CA SER A 435 32.37 -13.25 2.60
C SER A 435 31.78 -12.52 1.39
N HIS A 436 30.49 -12.15 1.41
CA HIS A 436 29.78 -11.64 0.25
C HIS A 436 29.21 -10.23 0.46
N VAL A 437 29.35 -9.64 1.65
CA VAL A 437 28.88 -8.31 1.98
C VAL A 437 29.96 -7.47 2.64
N ASP A 438 30.09 -6.24 2.16
CA ASP A 438 30.93 -5.20 2.72
C ASP A 438 30.01 -4.09 3.24
N ILE A 439 29.96 -3.87 4.56
CA ILE A 439 28.99 -2.98 5.21
C ILE A 439 29.69 -1.75 5.74
N GLU A 440 29.32 -0.60 5.23
CA GLU A 440 29.68 0.73 5.72
C GLU A 440 28.57 1.28 6.60
N PHE A 441 28.92 1.83 7.77
CA PHE A 441 27.97 2.51 8.65
C PHE A 441 28.16 4.02 8.57
N GLN A 442 27.06 4.73 8.30
CA GLN A 442 27.04 6.20 8.19
C GLN A 442 26.05 6.76 9.21
N VAL A 443 26.52 7.57 10.16
CA VAL A 443 25.64 8.34 11.04
C VAL A 443 25.25 9.63 10.35
N THR A 444 23.95 9.89 10.25
CA THR A 444 23.42 11.07 9.57
C THR A 444 22.37 11.77 10.44
N SER A 445 22.08 13.03 10.14
CA SER A 445 21.06 13.79 10.85
C SER A 445 19.62 13.48 10.37
N ALA A 446 19.47 12.92 9.16
CA ALA A 446 18.18 12.52 8.59
C ALA A 446 18.39 11.55 7.43
N ILE A 447 17.40 10.69 7.17
CA ILE A 447 17.31 9.88 5.95
C ILE A 447 16.62 10.70 4.87
N PRO A 448 17.19 10.78 3.64
CA PRO A 448 16.53 11.44 2.52
C PRO A 448 15.16 10.81 2.25
N LEU A 449 14.14 11.64 2.22
CA LEU A 449 12.80 11.20 1.87
C LEU A 449 12.71 10.91 0.37
N GLY A 450 12.02 9.86 0.01
CA GLY A 450 11.66 9.59 -1.39
C GLY A 450 10.74 10.67 -1.96
N PRO A 451 10.45 10.65 -3.27
CA PRO A 451 9.58 11.63 -3.93
C PRO A 451 8.19 11.78 -3.30
N SER A 452 7.69 10.73 -2.67
CA SER A 452 6.42 10.73 -1.92
C SER A 452 6.54 11.31 -0.52
N GLY A 453 7.74 11.70 -0.09
CA GLY A 453 8.02 12.08 1.28
C GLY A 453 8.09 10.90 2.26
N LYS A 454 8.09 9.66 1.79
CA LYS A 454 8.28 8.45 2.61
C LYS A 454 9.77 8.17 2.81
N VAL A 455 10.09 7.61 3.96
CA VAL A 455 11.41 7.02 4.18
C VAL A 455 11.51 5.73 3.35
N ILE A 456 12.51 5.65 2.48
CA ILE A 456 12.83 4.42 1.75
C ILE A 456 13.85 3.68 2.62
N ARG A 457 13.41 2.68 3.38
CA ARG A 457 14.27 1.94 4.32
C ARG A 457 15.27 1.01 3.64
N VAL A 458 14.91 0.51 2.46
CA VAL A 458 15.78 -0.36 1.66
C VAL A 458 15.84 0.21 0.25
N LYS A 459 17.04 0.37 -0.28
CA LYS A 459 17.26 0.93 -1.61
C LYS A 459 18.36 0.18 -2.33
N ASN A 460 18.11 -0.24 -3.57
CA ASN A 460 19.13 -0.83 -4.41
C ASN A 460 19.56 0.16 -5.51
N GLU A 461 20.59 0.96 -5.24
CA GLU A 461 21.15 1.90 -6.20
C GLU A 461 22.00 1.22 -7.28
N TYR A 462 22.52 0.03 -7.00
CA TYR A 462 23.33 -0.73 -7.96
C TYR A 462 22.53 -1.19 -9.18
N ILE A 463 21.32 -1.73 -8.95
CA ILE A 463 20.42 -2.15 -10.05
C ILE A 463 19.88 -0.94 -10.79
N GLN A 464 19.53 0.13 -10.09
CA GLN A 464 19.02 1.37 -10.70
C GLN A 464 20.05 1.98 -11.65
N LYS A 465 21.32 2.02 -11.27
CA LYS A 465 22.41 2.51 -12.12
C LYS A 465 22.65 1.61 -13.34
N LYS A 466 22.57 0.29 -13.20
CA LYS A 466 22.69 -0.65 -14.37
C LYS A 466 21.54 -0.48 -15.36
N ALA A 467 20.31 -0.33 -14.90
CA ALA A 467 19.14 -0.13 -15.77
C ALA A 467 19.30 1.15 -16.61
N THR A 468 19.70 2.27 -15.97
CA THR A 468 19.92 3.55 -16.66
C THR A 468 21.08 3.48 -17.69
N GLN A 469 22.13 2.73 -17.39
CA GLN A 469 23.25 2.53 -18.32
C GLN A 469 22.88 1.65 -19.53
N THR A 470 22.00 0.67 -19.34
CA THR A 470 21.52 -0.20 -20.43
C THR A 470 20.56 0.55 -21.35
N GLU A 471 19.72 1.42 -20.84
CA GLU A 471 18.84 2.30 -21.63
C GLU A 471 19.64 3.34 -22.42
N ALA A 472 20.75 3.86 -21.86
CA ALA A 472 21.63 4.81 -22.54
C ALA A 472 22.55 4.17 -23.60
N SER A 473 22.68 2.84 -23.61
CA SER A 473 23.54 2.10 -24.54
C SER A 473 22.80 1.46 -25.73
N VAL A 474 21.50 1.71 -25.90
CA VAL A 474 20.78 1.36 -27.14
C VAL A 474 21.12 2.44 -28.18
N PRO A 475 21.85 2.15 -29.26
CA PRO A 475 22.16 3.17 -30.26
C PRO A 475 20.86 3.57 -30.97
N GLU A 476 20.57 4.86 -31.02
CA GLU A 476 19.70 5.44 -32.04
C GLU A 476 20.34 5.15 -33.40
N GLY A 477 19.82 4.17 -34.14
CA GLY A 477 20.29 3.95 -35.49
C GLY A 477 20.11 2.52 -35.97
N ALA A 478 18.92 2.18 -36.40
CA ALA A 478 18.70 1.35 -37.58
C ALA A 478 17.30 1.69 -38.11
N GLY A 479 17.21 2.81 -38.79
CA GLY A 479 16.17 2.99 -39.78
C GLY A 479 16.49 2.14 -41.02
N ILE A 480 15.64 1.23 -41.40
CA ILE A 480 15.25 0.90 -42.76
C ILE A 480 13.76 0.55 -42.71
#